data_ca96218110c97b8fcda72e12d7a99880
#
_entry.id   ca96218110c97b8fcda72e12d7a99880
#
_cell.length_a   1.000
_cell.length_b   1.000
_cell.length_c   1.000
_cell.angle_alpha   90.00
_cell.angle_beta   90.00
_cell.angle_gamma   90.00
#
_symmetry.space_group_name_H-M   'P 1'
#
loop_
_entity.id
_entity.type
_entity.pdbx_description
1 polymer ?
#
loop_
_entity_poly.entity_id
_entity_poly.type
_entity_poly.pdbx_seq_one_letter_code
_entity_poly.pdbx_strand_id
1 'polypeptide(L)'
;MRTATRARRHPGRGSTRTIAAIAAVGLVTACGSGGSGETSGETGAGGPDGVDDGTTLTMWTRAATQAQSEALVAAYNESHENQIELTVIPTDDYQAKVGAAAGSGELPDLFASDVVFVPNYTSSGLFTDLTDRIESLPYADALAPAHIDAGTFEGSKYVVPHTLDLSVLFYNKDLYAKAGLDPEQPPTTLAEWDQHARAIDALGDDVHGTFFGGNCGGCGVFTWWPSIWAAGEDVMNDDGTEANLASDVAQQVYDVYRGWAADDVTAPGARDETGTTWTGYFPEGNIGVMPMPSTTFGLMPDDLDFGVAPIPGPDGGESTFVGGDAIGISAASEHVDQAWNFLAWSLGDEAQIDVVAANGDVVARTDLASNKHSDADPRLVTVNELLASGRTPYSLNFGQTFNDPNGPWLTLMRDAVYGDETKLEENNEAVSSSLSS
;
A
#
# COMPACT_ATOMS: atom_id res chain seq x y z
N MET A 1 41.54 23.21 35.99
CA MET A 1 42.27 22.00 36.40
C MET A 1 42.16 21.06 35.20
N ARG A 2 43.16 21.02 34.27
CA ARG A 2 44.41 20.24 34.24
C ARG A 2 44.10 18.80 34.65
N THR A 3 44.26 17.79 33.80
CA THR A 3 45.39 17.24 33.00
C THR A 3 44.85 16.18 32.05
N ALA A 4 45.06 16.05 30.79
CA ALA A 4 46.21 15.79 29.91
C ALA A 4 47.08 14.55 30.28
N THR A 5 47.26 13.73 29.26
CA THR A 5 48.43 12.90 28.89
C THR A 5 48.07 11.41 28.74
N ARG A 6 48.49 10.60 27.77
CA ARG A 6 49.56 10.68 26.74
C ARG A 6 49.52 9.42 25.89
N ALA A 7 49.77 9.58 24.62
CA ALA A 7 50.02 8.51 23.64
C ALA A 7 51.27 7.65 23.93
N ARG A 8 51.31 6.41 23.44
CA ARG A 8 52.57 5.76 23.01
C ARG A 8 52.41 4.91 21.75
N ARG A 9 53.35 5.13 20.87
CA ARG A 9 53.59 4.55 19.57
C ARG A 9 54.48 3.31 19.62
N HIS A 10 54.24 2.37 18.68
CA HIS A 10 55.19 1.62 17.80
C HIS A 10 56.31 0.74 18.41
N PRO A 11 57.00 -0.11 17.60
CA PRO A 11 56.78 -0.68 16.25
C PRO A 11 57.28 -2.15 16.15
N GLY A 12 57.16 -2.74 14.93
CA GLY A 12 58.17 -3.67 14.48
C GLY A 12 57.74 -4.83 13.62
N ARG A 13 57.97 -4.72 12.32
CA ARG A 13 58.75 -5.57 11.42
C ARG A 13 58.47 -7.09 11.52
N GLY A 14 58.10 -7.82 10.51
CA GLY A 14 58.56 -7.84 9.10
C GLY A 14 59.17 -9.22 8.82
N SER A 15 58.69 -9.92 7.83
CA SER A 15 59.55 -10.66 6.93
C SER A 15 58.74 -11.43 5.86
N THR A 16 59.08 -11.13 4.66
CA THR A 16 58.90 -11.81 3.38
C THR A 16 59.56 -13.19 3.37
N ARG A 17 58.92 -14.16 2.75
CA ARG A 17 59.64 -15.21 1.94
C ARG A 17 58.75 -15.81 0.87
N THR A 18 59.21 -15.67 -0.33
CA THR A 18 58.87 -16.18 -1.66
C THR A 18 59.37 -17.64 -1.84
N ILE A 19 58.87 -18.28 -2.96
CA ILE A 19 59.44 -19.44 -3.68
C ILE A 19 58.52 -20.69 -3.56
N ALA A 20 58.17 -21.48 -4.58
CA ALA A 20 58.37 -21.51 -6.04
C ALA A 20 57.42 -22.55 -6.61
N ALA A 21 57.17 -22.45 -7.89
CA ALA A 21 56.38 -23.36 -8.73
C ALA A 21 57.06 -24.75 -8.92
N ILE A 22 56.25 -25.79 -9.13
CA ILE A 22 56.63 -26.95 -9.97
C ILE A 22 55.40 -27.43 -10.72
N ALA A 23 55.50 -27.43 -12.05
CA ALA A 23 54.61 -28.05 -13.01
C ALA A 23 54.93 -29.55 -13.14
N ALA A 24 53.89 -30.36 -13.31
CA ALA A 24 54.05 -31.70 -13.86
C ALA A 24 52.90 -32.01 -14.81
N VAL A 25 53.26 -32.18 -16.05
CA VAL A 25 52.44 -32.65 -17.18
C VAL A 25 52.33 -34.16 -17.10
N GLY A 26 51.16 -34.70 -17.31
CA GLY A 26 50.93 -36.13 -17.49
C GLY A 26 49.77 -36.36 -18.48
N LEU A 27 50.13 -36.60 -19.76
CA LEU A 27 49.21 -37.13 -20.75
C LEU A 27 49.05 -38.65 -20.53
N VAL A 28 47.80 -39.11 -20.50
CA VAL A 28 47.44 -40.48 -20.85
C VAL A 28 46.17 -40.45 -21.71
N THR A 29 46.37 -40.84 -22.98
CA THR A 29 45.36 -41.17 -23.97
C THR A 29 44.80 -42.55 -23.72
N ALA A 30 43.46 -42.69 -23.67
CA ALA A 30 42.82 -43.99 -23.99
C ALA A 30 41.45 -43.70 -24.63
N CYS A 31 41.32 -44.19 -25.87
CA CYS A 31 40.08 -44.19 -26.65
C CYS A 31 39.05 -45.17 -26.07
N GLY A 32 37.79 -44.80 -26.04
CA GLY A 32 36.66 -45.70 -25.82
C GLY A 32 35.39 -45.03 -26.32
N SER A 33 34.82 -45.59 -27.36
CA SER A 33 33.73 -45.13 -28.17
C SER A 33 32.36 -45.17 -27.48
N GLY A 34 31.50 -44.18 -27.78
CA GLY A 34 30.05 -44.37 -27.94
C GLY A 34 29.17 -43.68 -26.90
N GLY A 35 28.40 -42.72 -27.34
CA GLY A 35 27.24 -42.16 -26.62
C GLY A 35 27.18 -40.65 -26.73
N SER A 36 26.66 -40.15 -27.85
CA SER A 36 26.20 -38.75 -27.96
C SER A 36 25.05 -38.50 -27.02
N GLY A 37 25.33 -37.75 -25.97
CA GLY A 37 24.38 -37.05 -25.15
C GLY A 37 24.91 -35.63 -25.05
N GLU A 38 24.43 -34.76 -25.91
CA GLU A 38 24.55 -33.32 -25.72
C GLU A 38 23.74 -32.95 -24.48
N THR A 39 24.40 -32.83 -23.35
CA THR A 39 23.89 -32.00 -22.25
C THR A 39 24.26 -30.57 -22.61
N SER A 40 23.38 -29.93 -23.39
CA SER A 40 23.23 -28.50 -23.33
C SER A 40 22.95 -28.16 -21.87
N GLY A 41 23.83 -27.38 -21.25
CA GLY A 41 23.56 -26.75 -19.99
C GLY A 41 22.35 -25.82 -20.20
N GLU A 42 21.18 -26.32 -19.89
CA GLU A 42 20.07 -25.45 -19.52
C GLU A 42 20.51 -24.74 -18.22
N THR A 43 20.83 -23.48 -18.34
CA THR A 43 20.64 -22.54 -17.24
C THR A 43 19.14 -22.64 -16.94
N GLY A 44 18.78 -23.40 -15.90
CA GLY A 44 17.40 -23.61 -15.52
C GLY A 44 16.75 -22.26 -15.23
N ALA A 45 15.91 -21.81 -16.14
CA ALA A 45 14.84 -20.89 -15.77
C ALA A 45 14.04 -21.64 -14.70
N GLY A 46 13.93 -21.08 -13.50
CA GLY A 46 13.10 -21.63 -12.44
C GLY A 46 11.69 -21.91 -12.98
N GLY A 47 11.06 -22.99 -12.52
CA GLY A 47 9.68 -23.32 -12.89
C GLY A 47 8.73 -22.17 -12.53
N PRO A 48 7.42 -22.30 -12.78
CA PRO A 48 6.44 -21.26 -12.49
C PRO A 48 6.47 -20.81 -11.01
N ASP A 49 6.91 -21.67 -10.09
CA ASP A 49 6.99 -21.41 -8.66
C ASP A 49 8.37 -20.89 -8.19
N GLY A 50 9.29 -20.60 -9.12
CA GLY A 50 10.66 -20.15 -8.78
C GLY A 50 11.57 -21.26 -8.27
N VAL A 51 12.59 -20.91 -7.47
CA VAL A 51 13.60 -21.81 -6.93
C VAL A 51 13.66 -21.69 -5.41
N ASP A 52 13.63 -22.84 -4.71
CA ASP A 52 13.82 -22.95 -3.26
C ASP A 52 15.06 -23.83 -2.99
N ASP A 53 16.23 -23.19 -2.78
CA ASP A 53 17.53 -23.84 -2.71
C ASP A 53 18.35 -23.48 -1.45
N GLY A 54 17.70 -22.79 -0.49
CA GLY A 54 18.34 -22.35 0.75
C GLY A 54 19.06 -21.00 0.64
N THR A 55 18.76 -20.20 -0.39
CA THR A 55 19.28 -18.84 -0.52
C THR A 55 18.68 -17.92 0.54
N THR A 56 19.51 -17.05 1.09
CA THR A 56 19.02 -15.95 1.95
C THR A 56 18.82 -14.68 1.11
N LEU A 57 17.59 -14.17 1.12
CA LEU A 57 17.16 -12.97 0.41
C LEU A 57 16.99 -11.80 1.37
N THR A 58 17.32 -10.61 0.92
CA THR A 58 17.07 -9.36 1.66
C THR A 58 15.76 -8.73 1.21
N MET A 59 14.95 -8.26 2.18
CA MET A 59 13.68 -7.61 1.90
C MET A 59 13.51 -6.34 2.73
N TRP A 60 12.99 -5.27 2.11
CA TRP A 60 12.58 -4.06 2.81
C TRP A 60 11.07 -3.89 2.81
N THR A 61 10.54 -3.42 3.96
CA THR A 61 9.15 -2.99 4.13
C THR A 61 9.08 -1.69 4.92
N ARG A 62 7.94 -0.99 4.84
CA ARG A 62 7.65 0.21 5.63
C ARG A 62 7.14 -0.17 7.02
N ALA A 63 7.37 0.71 8.01
CA ALA A 63 6.81 0.52 9.35
C ALA A 63 5.26 0.48 9.36
N ALA A 64 4.61 1.16 8.42
CA ALA A 64 3.14 1.17 8.31
C ALA A 64 2.54 -0.23 7.98
N THR A 65 3.29 -1.08 7.27
CA THR A 65 2.87 -2.43 6.84
C THR A 65 3.72 -3.54 7.47
N GLN A 66 4.41 -3.21 8.57
CA GLN A 66 5.33 -4.12 9.25
C GLN A 66 4.65 -5.43 9.68
N ALA A 67 3.50 -5.35 10.34
CA ALA A 67 2.86 -6.52 10.92
C ALA A 67 2.49 -7.58 9.86
N GLN A 68 1.93 -7.16 8.74
CA GLN A 68 1.57 -8.04 7.63
C GLN A 68 2.82 -8.65 6.97
N SER A 69 3.84 -7.82 6.71
CA SER A 69 5.10 -8.28 6.13
C SER A 69 5.83 -9.28 7.04
N GLU A 70 5.87 -9.02 8.35
CA GLU A 70 6.47 -9.94 9.34
C GLU A 70 5.72 -11.28 9.39
N ALA A 71 4.38 -11.26 9.32
CA ALA A 71 3.59 -12.48 9.33
C ALA A 71 3.85 -13.36 8.09
N LEU A 72 3.87 -12.76 6.90
CA LEU A 72 4.18 -13.47 5.65
C LEU A 72 5.61 -14.01 5.65
N VAL A 73 6.60 -13.20 6.02
CA VAL A 73 8.00 -13.61 6.08
C VAL A 73 8.23 -14.72 7.11
N ALA A 74 7.60 -14.64 8.28
CA ALA A 74 7.72 -15.69 9.30
C ALA A 74 7.17 -17.03 8.81
N ALA A 75 5.98 -17.04 8.18
CA ALA A 75 5.36 -18.24 7.65
C ALA A 75 6.17 -18.85 6.48
N TYR A 76 6.71 -17.99 5.59
CA TYR A 76 7.59 -18.44 4.52
C TYR A 76 8.87 -19.08 5.05
N ASN A 77 9.56 -18.42 5.97
CA ASN A 77 10.80 -18.90 6.57
C ASN A 77 10.63 -20.20 7.37
N GLU A 78 9.41 -20.49 7.86
CA GLU A 78 9.12 -21.75 8.56
C GLU A 78 8.91 -22.92 7.58
N SER A 79 8.44 -22.65 6.35
CA SER A 79 7.99 -23.67 5.39
C SER A 79 8.94 -23.92 4.23
N HIS A 80 9.90 -23.02 3.98
CA HIS A 80 10.80 -23.07 2.81
C HIS A 80 12.28 -23.16 3.22
N GLU A 81 13.11 -23.66 2.29
CA GLU A 81 14.58 -23.69 2.46
C GLU A 81 15.17 -22.28 2.30
N ASN A 82 14.66 -21.47 1.36
CA ASN A 82 14.99 -20.03 1.24
C ASN A 82 14.60 -19.28 2.51
N GLN A 83 15.35 -18.25 2.84
CA GLN A 83 15.09 -17.41 4.02
C GLN A 83 15.04 -15.94 3.64
N ILE A 84 14.10 -15.20 4.20
CA ILE A 84 13.96 -13.75 4.01
C ILE A 84 14.52 -13.03 5.24
N GLU A 85 15.51 -12.16 5.05
CA GLU A 85 15.96 -11.20 6.06
C GLU A 85 15.21 -9.88 5.86
N LEU A 86 14.17 -9.66 6.68
CA LEU A 86 13.32 -8.48 6.60
C LEU A 86 13.94 -7.29 7.35
N THR A 87 14.01 -6.15 6.68
CA THR A 87 14.35 -4.85 7.28
C THR A 87 13.14 -3.94 7.26
N VAL A 88 12.68 -3.51 8.43
CA VAL A 88 11.61 -2.52 8.58
C VAL A 88 12.22 -1.12 8.62
N ILE A 89 11.71 -0.22 7.78
CA ILE A 89 12.18 1.15 7.65
C ILE A 89 11.06 2.10 8.09
N PRO A 90 11.35 3.15 8.90
CA PRO A 90 10.36 4.16 9.22
C PRO A 90 9.69 4.70 7.96
N THR A 91 8.38 4.84 7.96
CA THR A 91 7.60 5.21 6.78
C THR A 91 8.07 6.54 6.17
N ASP A 92 8.35 7.54 7.00
CA ASP A 92 8.80 8.86 6.56
C ASP A 92 10.20 8.86 5.92
N ASP A 93 11.05 7.87 6.26
CA ASP A 93 12.42 7.73 5.75
C ASP A 93 12.48 6.83 4.51
N TYR A 94 11.40 6.09 4.20
CA TYR A 94 11.42 4.99 3.25
C TYR A 94 11.83 5.43 1.84
N GLN A 95 11.17 6.45 1.31
CA GLN A 95 11.43 6.95 -0.06
C GLN A 95 12.85 7.47 -0.22
N ALA A 96 13.33 8.25 0.77
CA ALA A 96 14.69 8.77 0.74
C ALA A 96 15.72 7.63 0.76
N LYS A 97 15.45 6.57 1.52
CA LYS A 97 16.33 5.39 1.59
C LYS A 97 16.32 4.60 0.29
N VAL A 98 15.15 4.36 -0.32
CA VAL A 98 15.05 3.69 -1.63
C VAL A 98 15.79 4.50 -2.70
N GLY A 99 15.59 5.82 -2.77
CA GLY A 99 16.28 6.69 -3.72
C GLY A 99 17.80 6.69 -3.55
N ALA A 100 18.31 6.71 -2.31
CA ALA A 100 19.74 6.63 -2.02
C ALA A 100 20.34 5.29 -2.43
N ALA A 101 19.65 4.19 -2.10
CA ALA A 101 20.08 2.82 -2.44
C ALA A 101 20.05 2.56 -3.95
N ALA A 102 19.04 3.07 -4.65
CA ALA A 102 18.97 3.01 -6.11
C ALA A 102 20.16 3.71 -6.76
N GLY A 103 20.55 4.90 -6.24
CA GLY A 103 21.72 5.64 -6.73
C GLY A 103 23.06 4.97 -6.45
N SER A 104 23.17 4.13 -5.41
CA SER A 104 24.41 3.41 -5.05
C SER A 104 24.44 1.94 -5.52
N GLY A 105 23.33 1.41 -6.03
CA GLY A 105 23.21 0.00 -6.40
C GLY A 105 23.12 -0.94 -5.18
N GLU A 106 22.59 -0.45 -4.06
CA GLU A 106 22.48 -1.18 -2.78
C GLU A 106 21.02 -1.49 -2.41
N LEU A 107 20.12 -1.59 -3.41
CA LEU A 107 18.76 -2.06 -3.18
C LEU A 107 18.76 -3.51 -2.70
N PRO A 108 17.82 -3.91 -1.83
CA PRO A 108 17.64 -5.30 -1.41
C PRO A 108 17.16 -6.17 -2.59
N ASP A 109 17.07 -7.49 -2.43
CA ASP A 109 16.52 -8.39 -3.44
C ASP A 109 15.03 -8.11 -3.70
N LEU A 110 14.29 -7.82 -2.65
CA LEU A 110 12.86 -7.51 -2.65
C LEU A 110 12.59 -6.20 -1.91
N PHE A 111 11.70 -5.37 -2.41
CA PHE A 111 11.19 -4.27 -1.61
C PHE A 111 9.71 -4.01 -1.87
N ALA A 112 8.96 -3.89 -0.75
CA ALA A 112 7.58 -3.50 -0.74
C ALA A 112 7.48 -1.98 -0.59
N SER A 113 6.63 -1.35 -1.36
CA SER A 113 6.45 0.10 -1.35
C SER A 113 4.98 0.46 -1.38
N ASP A 114 4.66 1.58 -0.71
CA ASP A 114 3.35 2.20 -0.89
C ASP A 114 3.01 2.27 -2.37
N VAL A 115 1.85 1.74 -2.70
CA VAL A 115 1.42 1.54 -4.07
C VAL A 115 1.43 2.83 -4.90
N VAL A 116 1.22 3.99 -4.27
CA VAL A 116 1.21 5.29 -4.96
C VAL A 116 2.60 5.76 -5.43
N PHE A 117 3.69 5.16 -4.93
CA PHE A 117 5.05 5.44 -5.40
C PHE A 117 5.57 4.42 -6.41
N VAL A 118 4.86 3.31 -6.56
CA VAL A 118 5.24 2.24 -7.50
C VAL A 118 5.38 2.73 -8.94
N PRO A 119 4.49 3.58 -9.49
CA PRO A 119 4.66 4.11 -10.85
C PRO A 119 6.00 4.82 -11.07
N ASN A 120 6.44 5.63 -10.10
CA ASN A 120 7.73 6.31 -10.16
C ASN A 120 8.91 5.33 -10.14
N TYR A 121 8.88 4.32 -9.27
CA TYR A 121 9.96 3.33 -9.15
C TYR A 121 10.03 2.43 -10.38
N THR A 122 8.88 2.04 -10.93
CA THR A 122 8.76 1.21 -12.12
C THR A 122 9.29 1.95 -13.35
N SER A 123 8.86 3.20 -13.57
CA SER A 123 9.34 4.03 -14.68
C SER A 123 10.84 4.37 -14.58
N SER A 124 11.37 4.40 -13.35
CA SER A 124 12.80 4.58 -13.08
C SER A 124 13.64 3.30 -13.23
N GLY A 125 13.02 2.16 -13.58
CA GLY A 125 13.70 0.89 -13.81
C GLY A 125 14.26 0.23 -12.55
N LEU A 126 13.63 0.45 -11.38
CA LEU A 126 14.10 -0.13 -10.12
C LEU A 126 13.67 -1.59 -9.93
N PHE A 127 12.68 -2.07 -10.69
CA PHE A 127 12.15 -3.43 -10.61
C PHE A 127 12.49 -4.26 -11.85
N THR A 128 12.59 -5.55 -11.65
CA THR A 128 12.70 -6.56 -12.71
C THR A 128 11.33 -6.77 -13.37
N ASP A 129 11.29 -6.95 -14.70
CA ASP A 129 10.08 -7.33 -15.43
C ASP A 129 9.59 -8.71 -14.98
N LEU A 130 8.38 -8.79 -14.47
CA LEU A 130 7.73 -9.99 -13.96
C LEU A 130 6.56 -10.44 -14.84
N THR A 131 6.35 -9.84 -16.01
CA THR A 131 5.18 -10.05 -16.86
C THR A 131 4.89 -11.53 -17.10
N ASP A 132 5.84 -12.27 -17.66
CA ASP A 132 5.65 -13.69 -17.98
C ASP A 132 5.39 -14.54 -16.73
N ARG A 133 6.01 -14.18 -15.60
CA ARG A 133 5.84 -14.87 -14.32
C ARG A 133 4.44 -14.64 -13.75
N ILE A 134 3.99 -13.39 -13.72
CA ILE A 134 2.64 -13.01 -13.23
C ILE A 134 1.58 -13.66 -14.12
N GLU A 135 1.71 -13.59 -15.44
CA GLU A 135 0.75 -14.17 -16.39
C GLU A 135 0.72 -15.70 -16.36
N SER A 136 1.76 -16.36 -15.87
CA SER A 136 1.79 -17.81 -15.68
C SER A 136 1.06 -18.29 -14.42
N LEU A 137 0.72 -17.39 -13.48
CA LEU A 137 -0.01 -17.76 -12.26
C LEU A 137 -1.43 -18.22 -12.61
N PRO A 138 -1.92 -19.31 -12.03
CA PRO A 138 -3.26 -19.82 -12.32
C PRO A 138 -4.39 -18.88 -11.89
N TYR A 139 -4.08 -17.87 -11.07
CA TYR A 139 -4.98 -16.86 -10.53
C TYR A 139 -4.56 -15.42 -10.93
N ALA A 140 -3.78 -15.27 -12.02
CA ALA A 140 -3.29 -13.95 -12.46
C ALA A 140 -4.41 -12.92 -12.60
N ASP A 141 -5.55 -13.31 -13.18
CA ASP A 141 -6.72 -12.44 -13.39
C ASP A 141 -7.47 -12.10 -12.10
N ALA A 142 -7.16 -12.78 -10.99
CA ALA A 142 -7.78 -12.53 -9.69
C ALA A 142 -6.91 -11.66 -8.77
N LEU A 143 -5.67 -11.34 -9.14
CA LEU A 143 -4.82 -10.42 -8.38
C LEU A 143 -5.46 -9.04 -8.29
N ALA A 144 -5.25 -8.33 -7.15
CA ALA A 144 -5.76 -6.98 -6.93
C ALA A 144 -5.47 -6.06 -8.14
N PRO A 145 -6.49 -5.72 -8.95
CA PRO A 145 -6.26 -5.04 -10.23
C PRO A 145 -5.52 -3.72 -10.07
N ALA A 146 -5.91 -2.93 -9.07
CA ALA A 146 -5.34 -1.61 -8.82
C ALA A 146 -3.82 -1.64 -8.53
N HIS A 147 -3.32 -2.69 -7.86
CA HIS A 147 -1.89 -2.86 -7.60
C HIS A 147 -1.13 -3.32 -8.85
N ILE A 148 -1.73 -4.19 -9.66
CA ILE A 148 -1.15 -4.62 -10.94
C ILE A 148 -1.07 -3.43 -11.90
N ASP A 149 -2.14 -2.62 -11.99
CA ASP A 149 -2.18 -1.44 -12.85
C ASP A 149 -1.13 -0.39 -12.42
N ALA A 150 -1.02 -0.11 -11.10
CA ALA A 150 0.00 0.80 -10.56
C ALA A 150 1.44 0.34 -10.89
N GLY A 151 1.67 -0.96 -10.95
CA GLY A 151 2.96 -1.56 -11.29
C GLY A 151 3.16 -1.87 -12.76
N THR A 152 2.24 -1.45 -13.63
CA THR A 152 2.35 -1.66 -15.07
C THR A 152 2.95 -0.42 -15.74
N PHE A 153 4.03 -0.62 -16.50
CA PHE A 153 4.69 0.44 -17.24
C PHE A 153 5.06 -0.03 -18.65
N GLU A 154 4.69 0.72 -19.69
CA GLU A 154 4.91 0.37 -21.11
C GLU A 154 4.39 -1.04 -21.49
N GLY A 155 3.35 -1.52 -20.78
CA GLY A 155 2.72 -2.82 -21.00
C GLY A 155 3.36 -4.00 -20.26
N SER A 156 4.46 -3.79 -19.55
CA SER A 156 5.09 -4.78 -18.68
C SER A 156 4.66 -4.61 -17.23
N LYS A 157 4.59 -5.73 -16.47
CA LYS A 157 4.20 -5.78 -15.07
C LYS A 157 5.44 -6.02 -14.20
N TYR A 158 5.63 -5.21 -13.16
CA TYR A 158 6.87 -5.19 -12.38
C TYR A 158 6.68 -5.54 -10.92
N VAL A 159 5.46 -5.48 -10.40
CA VAL A 159 5.15 -5.76 -9.00
C VAL A 159 3.93 -6.64 -8.88
N VAL A 160 3.74 -7.20 -7.70
CA VAL A 160 2.54 -7.92 -7.29
C VAL A 160 1.97 -7.29 -6.01
N PRO A 161 0.66 -7.49 -5.71
CA PRO A 161 0.10 -7.08 -4.42
C PRO A 161 0.84 -7.74 -3.25
N HIS A 162 1.12 -6.99 -2.17
CA HIS A 162 1.79 -7.52 -0.99
C HIS A 162 0.93 -7.38 0.26
N THR A 163 0.63 -6.15 0.66
CA THR A 163 -0.30 -5.83 1.75
C THR A 163 -1.35 -4.88 1.23
N LEU A 164 -2.59 -5.07 1.61
CA LEU A 164 -3.70 -4.26 1.14
C LEU A 164 -4.35 -3.50 2.29
N ASP A 165 -4.75 -2.28 1.99
CA ASP A 165 -5.45 -1.41 2.89
C ASP A 165 -6.53 -0.63 2.11
N LEU A 166 -7.79 -0.92 2.39
CA LEU A 166 -8.91 -0.31 1.68
C LEU A 166 -9.56 0.78 2.52
N SER A 167 -9.95 1.88 1.88
CA SER A 167 -10.77 2.88 2.53
C SER A 167 -12.23 2.46 2.56
N VAL A 168 -12.82 2.40 3.75
CA VAL A 168 -14.23 2.04 3.95
C VAL A 168 -14.89 2.94 4.98
N LEU A 169 -16.20 3.07 4.93
CA LEU A 169 -16.95 3.70 6.00
C LEU A 169 -17.06 2.76 7.19
N PHE A 170 -16.65 3.23 8.36
CA PHE A 170 -17.01 2.64 9.65
C PHE A 170 -18.20 3.41 10.22
N TYR A 171 -19.20 2.70 10.71
CA TYR A 171 -20.36 3.33 11.34
C TYR A 171 -20.74 2.65 12.65
N ASN A 172 -21.05 3.45 13.66
CA ASN A 172 -21.37 3.00 15.01
C ASN A 172 -22.85 2.63 15.09
N LYS A 173 -23.16 1.33 15.18
CA LYS A 173 -24.53 0.78 15.20
C LYS A 173 -25.33 1.22 16.42
N ASP A 174 -24.69 1.37 17.57
CA ASP A 174 -25.33 1.87 18.79
C ASP A 174 -25.77 3.34 18.65
N LEU A 175 -24.95 4.18 18.02
CA LEU A 175 -25.29 5.58 17.76
C LEU A 175 -26.38 5.69 16.69
N TYR A 176 -26.36 4.82 15.67
CA TYR A 176 -27.45 4.71 14.69
C TYR A 176 -28.76 4.42 15.37
N ALA A 177 -28.83 3.39 16.21
CA ALA A 177 -30.03 3.03 16.94
C ALA A 177 -30.53 4.18 17.85
N LYS A 178 -29.60 4.87 18.54
CA LYS A 178 -29.95 6.05 19.38
C LYS A 178 -30.50 7.22 18.57
N ALA A 179 -29.97 7.45 17.36
CA ALA A 179 -30.42 8.49 16.44
C ALA A 179 -31.71 8.11 15.69
N GLY A 180 -32.22 6.88 15.87
CA GLY A 180 -33.42 6.39 15.19
C GLY A 180 -33.17 5.97 13.75
N LEU A 181 -31.91 5.74 13.40
CA LEU A 181 -31.48 5.16 12.13
C LEU A 181 -31.49 3.63 12.22
N ASP A 182 -31.59 2.93 11.09
CA ASP A 182 -31.47 1.48 11.05
C ASP A 182 -30.00 1.06 11.09
N PRO A 183 -29.54 0.33 12.12
CA PRO A 183 -28.15 -0.10 12.24
C PRO A 183 -27.68 -1.10 11.14
N GLU A 184 -28.60 -1.69 10.40
CA GLU A 184 -28.30 -2.62 9.32
C GLU A 184 -28.37 -1.95 7.93
N GLN A 185 -28.59 -0.63 7.89
CA GLN A 185 -28.65 0.14 6.65
C GLN A 185 -27.64 1.31 6.69
N PRO A 186 -26.37 1.05 6.28
CA PRO A 186 -25.39 2.11 6.09
C PRO A 186 -25.82 3.07 4.96
N PRO A 187 -25.23 4.27 4.88
CA PRO A 187 -25.54 5.21 3.81
C PRO A 187 -25.08 4.67 2.45
N THR A 188 -25.91 4.82 1.44
CA THR A 188 -25.67 4.37 0.04
C THR A 188 -25.46 5.55 -0.91
N THR A 189 -25.68 6.77 -0.44
CA THR A 189 -25.39 8.02 -1.14
C THR A 189 -24.67 9.00 -0.20
N LEU A 190 -23.96 9.96 -0.79
CA LEU A 190 -23.30 11.00 -0.02
C LEU A 190 -24.34 11.87 0.77
N ALA A 191 -25.54 12.06 0.22
CA ALA A 191 -26.62 12.74 0.88
C ALA A 191 -27.17 11.96 2.10
N GLU A 192 -27.29 10.64 2.00
CA GLU A 192 -27.63 9.79 3.15
C GLU A 192 -26.54 9.81 4.21
N TRP A 193 -25.27 9.80 3.82
CA TRP A 193 -24.18 9.93 4.77
C TRP A 193 -24.24 11.24 5.53
N ASP A 194 -24.44 12.37 4.85
CA ASP A 194 -24.67 13.68 5.52
C ASP A 194 -25.86 13.64 6.47
N GLN A 195 -26.98 13.06 6.03
CA GLN A 195 -28.18 12.93 6.88
C GLN A 195 -27.90 12.09 8.14
N HIS A 196 -27.22 10.96 8.00
CA HIS A 196 -26.88 10.08 9.12
C HIS A 196 -25.91 10.75 10.08
N ALA A 197 -24.86 11.40 9.57
CA ALA A 197 -23.90 12.14 10.40
C ALA A 197 -24.61 13.23 11.22
N ARG A 198 -25.48 14.05 10.60
CA ARG A 198 -26.24 15.10 11.30
C ARG A 198 -27.24 14.54 12.30
N ALA A 199 -27.90 13.43 12.00
CA ALA A 199 -28.82 12.79 12.93
C ALA A 199 -28.12 12.30 14.20
N ILE A 200 -26.89 11.80 14.05
CA ILE A 200 -26.09 11.33 15.18
C ILE A 200 -25.52 12.51 15.97
N ASP A 201 -25.00 13.53 15.31
CA ASP A 201 -24.51 14.75 15.95
C ASP A 201 -25.59 15.41 16.83
N ALA A 202 -26.86 15.39 16.41
CA ALA A 202 -28.01 15.90 17.16
C ALA A 202 -28.31 15.13 18.47
N LEU A 203 -27.63 14.04 18.77
CA LEU A 203 -27.76 13.30 20.03
C LEU A 203 -27.20 14.05 21.24
N GLY A 204 -26.20 14.92 21.01
CA GLY A 204 -25.70 15.82 22.06
C GLY A 204 -24.20 16.04 22.05
N ASP A 205 -23.74 16.85 23.00
CA ASP A 205 -22.40 17.45 23.04
C ASP A 205 -21.21 16.49 23.13
N ASP A 206 -21.41 15.22 23.52
CA ASP A 206 -20.37 14.21 23.66
C ASP A 206 -20.32 13.25 22.45
N VAL A 207 -21.13 13.50 21.42
CA VAL A 207 -21.26 12.65 20.22
C VAL A 207 -21.14 13.52 18.98
N HIS A 208 -20.43 13.02 17.98
CA HIS A 208 -20.21 13.73 16.72
C HIS A 208 -20.63 12.89 15.52
N GLY A 209 -21.12 13.54 14.49
CA GLY A 209 -21.58 12.87 13.28
C GLY A 209 -20.46 12.16 12.53
N THR A 210 -19.31 12.84 12.39
CA THR A 210 -18.17 12.33 11.64
C THR A 210 -16.84 12.92 12.13
N PHE A 211 -15.73 12.44 11.55
CA PHE A 211 -14.39 13.00 11.70
C PHE A 211 -13.56 12.78 10.44
N PHE A 212 -12.66 13.70 10.10
CA PHE A 212 -11.74 13.58 8.97
C PHE A 212 -10.47 14.42 9.16
N GLY A 213 -9.39 14.06 8.44
CA GLY A 213 -8.11 14.76 8.47
C GLY A 213 -8.10 16.03 7.62
N GLY A 214 -8.59 17.16 8.16
CA GLY A 214 -8.73 18.42 7.44
C GLY A 214 -7.42 19.14 7.10
N ASN A 215 -6.28 18.66 7.58
CA ASN A 215 -4.93 19.14 7.25
C ASN A 215 -4.00 17.98 6.83
N CYS A 216 -4.55 16.98 6.16
CA CYS A 216 -3.88 15.76 5.75
C CYS A 216 -4.18 15.48 4.28
N GLY A 217 -3.26 15.80 3.38
CA GLY A 217 -3.42 15.58 1.94
C GLY A 217 -3.67 14.10 1.61
N GLY A 218 -2.85 13.19 2.14
CA GLY A 218 -3.01 11.76 1.96
C GLY A 218 -4.34 11.21 2.51
N CYS A 219 -4.83 11.74 3.66
CA CYS A 219 -6.14 11.35 4.17
C CYS A 219 -7.27 11.74 3.20
N GLY A 220 -7.20 12.95 2.62
CA GLY A 220 -8.19 13.40 1.63
C GLY A 220 -8.18 12.53 0.36
N VAL A 221 -7.00 12.15 -0.13
CA VAL A 221 -6.86 11.19 -1.23
C VAL A 221 -7.56 9.87 -0.87
N PHE A 222 -7.23 9.33 0.28
CA PHE A 222 -7.69 8.03 0.73
C PHE A 222 -9.21 7.99 1.01
N THR A 223 -9.83 9.10 1.41
CA THR A 223 -11.21 9.10 1.91
C THR A 223 -12.21 9.89 1.06
N TRP A 224 -11.78 10.93 0.30
CA TRP A 224 -12.70 11.74 -0.50
C TRP A 224 -12.79 11.30 -1.95
N TRP A 225 -11.65 10.85 -2.52
CA TRP A 225 -11.62 10.44 -3.92
C TRP A 225 -12.51 9.22 -4.22
N PRO A 226 -12.67 8.25 -3.31
CA PRO A 226 -13.64 7.18 -3.54
C PRO A 226 -15.06 7.65 -3.84
N SER A 227 -15.51 8.76 -3.23
CA SER A 227 -16.82 9.33 -3.56
C SER A 227 -16.89 9.90 -4.98
N ILE A 228 -15.79 10.42 -5.52
CA ILE A 228 -15.69 10.88 -6.91
C ILE A 228 -15.71 9.68 -7.86
N TRP A 229 -14.91 8.66 -7.55
CA TRP A 229 -14.86 7.42 -8.35
C TRP A 229 -16.19 6.65 -8.35
N ALA A 230 -16.91 6.65 -7.23
CA ALA A 230 -18.23 6.02 -7.11
C ALA A 230 -19.27 6.69 -8.03
N ALA A 231 -19.10 7.96 -8.39
CA ALA A 231 -19.91 8.64 -9.38
C ALA A 231 -19.49 8.34 -10.85
N GLY A 232 -18.42 7.56 -11.04
CA GLY A 232 -17.89 7.20 -12.36
C GLY A 232 -16.95 8.22 -12.97
N GLU A 233 -16.51 9.24 -12.21
CA GLU A 233 -15.47 10.19 -12.63
C GLU A 233 -14.09 9.79 -12.11
N ASP A 234 -13.05 10.24 -12.82
CA ASP A 234 -11.66 10.13 -12.37
C ASP A 234 -11.15 11.45 -11.85
N VAL A 235 -10.24 11.37 -10.87
CA VAL A 235 -9.58 12.52 -10.24
C VAL A 235 -8.42 13.07 -11.06
N MET A 236 -7.96 12.30 -12.05
CA MET A 236 -6.88 12.64 -12.99
C MET A 236 -7.14 11.96 -14.33
N ASN A 237 -6.42 12.40 -15.38
CA ASN A 237 -6.35 11.65 -16.63
C ASN A 237 -5.56 10.34 -16.48
N ASP A 238 -5.65 9.45 -17.46
CA ASP A 238 -5.02 8.11 -17.45
C ASP A 238 -3.48 8.16 -17.28
N ASP A 239 -2.85 9.23 -17.82
CA ASP A 239 -1.40 9.42 -17.71
C ASP A 239 -0.95 10.00 -16.36
N GLY A 240 -1.88 10.38 -15.48
CA GLY A 240 -1.60 10.99 -14.16
C GLY A 240 -0.89 12.34 -14.24
N THR A 241 -1.14 13.12 -15.29
CA THR A 241 -0.49 14.41 -15.56
C THR A 241 -1.41 15.62 -15.49
N GLU A 242 -2.72 15.40 -15.53
CA GLU A 242 -3.76 16.44 -15.45
C GLU A 242 -4.80 16.08 -14.40
N ALA A 243 -5.05 16.97 -13.45
CA ALA A 243 -6.03 16.81 -12.40
C ALA A 243 -7.45 17.18 -12.85
N ASN A 244 -8.45 16.46 -12.33
CA ASN A 244 -9.89 16.73 -12.50
C ASN A 244 -10.56 16.94 -11.13
N LEU A 245 -9.91 17.70 -10.26
CA LEU A 245 -10.30 17.89 -8.86
C LEU A 245 -11.16 19.14 -8.63
N ALA A 246 -11.53 19.86 -9.69
CA ALA A 246 -12.50 20.96 -9.67
C ALA A 246 -13.79 20.63 -10.41
N SER A 247 -14.02 19.37 -10.80
CA SER A 247 -15.23 18.92 -11.50
C SER A 247 -16.50 19.14 -10.65
N ASP A 248 -17.67 19.16 -11.29
CA ASP A 248 -18.96 19.29 -10.60
C ASP A 248 -19.17 18.17 -9.56
N VAL A 249 -18.69 16.97 -9.80
CA VAL A 249 -18.76 15.85 -8.87
C VAL A 249 -17.80 16.06 -7.68
N ALA A 250 -16.57 16.48 -7.93
CA ALA A 250 -15.61 16.79 -6.87
C ALA A 250 -16.17 17.91 -5.96
N GLN A 251 -16.77 18.96 -6.54
CA GLN A 251 -17.40 20.04 -5.78
C GLN A 251 -18.56 19.54 -4.91
N GLN A 252 -19.41 18.64 -5.39
CA GLN A 252 -20.47 18.04 -4.58
C GLN A 252 -19.90 17.29 -3.36
N VAL A 253 -18.79 16.57 -3.52
CA VAL A 253 -18.10 15.94 -2.39
C VAL A 253 -17.61 16.97 -1.40
N TYR A 254 -16.91 18.02 -1.87
CA TYR A 254 -16.38 19.07 -0.99
C TYR A 254 -17.47 19.84 -0.26
N ASP A 255 -18.63 20.07 -0.88
CA ASP A 255 -19.77 20.76 -0.28
C ASP A 255 -20.28 20.05 0.98
N VAL A 256 -20.29 18.73 1.00
CA VAL A 256 -20.69 17.94 2.17
C VAL A 256 -19.65 18.11 3.29
N TYR A 257 -18.35 17.97 3.03
CA TYR A 257 -17.29 18.19 4.02
C TYR A 257 -17.26 19.62 4.54
N ARG A 258 -17.52 20.61 3.67
CA ARG A 258 -17.68 22.02 4.04
C ARG A 258 -18.87 22.23 4.96
N GLY A 259 -19.99 21.60 4.64
CA GLY A 259 -21.20 21.64 5.47
C GLY A 259 -20.97 21.08 6.86
N TRP A 260 -20.29 19.93 6.97
CA TRP A 260 -19.94 19.35 8.28
C TRP A 260 -19.02 20.26 9.09
N ALA A 261 -18.03 20.87 8.44
CA ALA A 261 -17.11 21.78 9.11
C ALA A 261 -17.76 23.11 9.53
N ALA A 262 -18.72 23.63 8.74
CA ALA A 262 -19.42 24.88 9.02
C ALA A 262 -20.45 24.75 10.12
N ASP A 263 -21.09 23.59 10.24
CA ASP A 263 -22.20 23.32 11.17
C ASP A 263 -21.73 22.54 12.43
N ASP A 264 -20.39 22.38 12.62
CA ASP A 264 -19.75 21.68 13.75
C ASP A 264 -20.20 20.20 13.90
N VAL A 265 -20.55 19.52 12.79
CA VAL A 265 -20.92 18.08 12.76
C VAL A 265 -19.72 17.19 13.03
N THR A 266 -18.50 17.72 12.87
CA THR A 266 -17.24 16.99 13.11
C THR A 266 -16.78 17.09 14.55
N ALA A 267 -16.10 16.05 15.05
CA ALA A 267 -15.43 16.17 16.33
C ALA A 267 -14.36 17.27 16.32
N PRO A 268 -14.09 17.90 17.48
CA PRO A 268 -13.09 18.94 17.60
C PRO A 268 -11.71 18.49 17.10
N GLY A 269 -11.02 19.39 16.38
CA GLY A 269 -9.67 19.11 15.85
C GLY A 269 -9.63 18.65 14.39
N ALA A 270 -10.74 18.26 13.79
CA ALA A 270 -10.78 17.79 12.40
C ALA A 270 -10.09 18.74 11.41
N ARG A 271 -10.28 20.06 11.57
CA ARG A 271 -9.66 21.09 10.71
C ARG A 271 -8.13 21.03 10.67
N ASP A 272 -7.50 20.71 11.79
CA ASP A 272 -6.04 20.79 11.97
C ASP A 272 -5.40 19.37 12.05
N GLU A 273 -6.21 18.31 11.92
CA GLU A 273 -5.73 16.93 11.94
C GLU A 273 -4.86 16.62 10.72
N THR A 274 -3.64 16.17 10.99
CA THR A 274 -2.58 15.91 9.99
C THR A 274 -2.45 14.44 9.58
N GLY A 275 -3.37 13.60 10.03
CA GLY A 275 -3.34 12.14 9.76
C GLY A 275 -2.71 11.32 10.88
N THR A 276 -2.09 11.98 11.87
CA THR A 276 -1.38 11.28 12.95
C THR A 276 -2.31 10.58 13.93
N THR A 277 -3.49 11.17 14.19
CA THR A 277 -4.42 10.69 15.23
C THR A 277 -5.83 10.39 14.72
N TRP A 278 -6.11 10.64 13.43
CA TRP A 278 -7.48 10.59 12.89
C TRP A 278 -8.18 9.23 13.07
N THR A 279 -7.47 8.11 12.94
CA THR A 279 -8.02 6.77 13.12
C THR A 279 -8.33 6.42 14.59
N GLY A 280 -7.80 7.16 15.53
CA GLY A 280 -8.01 6.96 16.97
C GLY A 280 -9.37 7.46 17.49
N TYR A 281 -10.07 8.31 16.73
CA TYR A 281 -11.35 8.88 17.19
C TYR A 281 -12.52 7.89 17.17
N PHE A 282 -12.63 7.05 16.13
CA PHE A 282 -13.74 6.10 16.03
C PHE A 282 -13.77 5.04 17.14
N PRO A 283 -12.62 4.44 17.55
CA PRO A 283 -12.57 3.50 18.67
C PRO A 283 -13.02 4.06 20.02
N GLU A 284 -13.07 5.39 20.19
CA GLU A 284 -13.60 6.04 21.38
C GLU A 284 -15.13 5.88 21.51
N GLY A 285 -15.82 5.46 20.43
CA GLY A 285 -17.26 5.13 20.43
C GLY A 285 -18.20 6.32 20.37
N ASN A 286 -17.69 7.55 20.17
CA ASN A 286 -18.46 8.79 20.11
C ASN A 286 -18.58 9.40 18.71
N ILE A 287 -18.05 8.74 17.67
CA ILE A 287 -18.19 9.12 16.26
C ILE A 287 -19.24 8.25 15.58
N GLY A 288 -20.15 8.88 14.82
CA GLY A 288 -21.23 8.19 14.13
C GLY A 288 -20.78 7.39 12.92
N VAL A 289 -20.20 8.09 11.94
CA VAL A 289 -19.78 7.52 10.66
C VAL A 289 -18.52 8.23 10.18
N MET A 290 -17.47 7.51 9.86
CA MET A 290 -16.27 8.11 9.25
C MET A 290 -15.53 7.12 8.33
N PRO A 291 -14.86 7.63 7.29
CA PRO A 291 -14.03 6.79 6.44
C PRO A 291 -12.70 6.51 7.13
N MET A 292 -12.30 5.24 7.12
CA MET A 292 -11.06 4.78 7.75
C MET A 292 -10.39 3.66 6.95
N PRO A 293 -9.09 3.41 7.21
CA PRO A 293 -8.39 2.26 6.68
C PRO A 293 -8.97 0.92 7.20
N SER A 294 -9.10 -0.07 6.34
CA SER A 294 -9.53 -1.42 6.73
C SER A 294 -8.57 -2.08 7.73
N THR A 295 -7.29 -1.72 7.71
CA THR A 295 -6.28 -2.19 8.67
C THR A 295 -6.57 -1.77 10.11
N THR A 296 -7.52 -0.86 10.34
CA THR A 296 -7.93 -0.44 11.68
C THR A 296 -8.92 -1.38 12.37
N PHE A 297 -9.42 -2.43 11.70
CA PHE A 297 -10.32 -3.42 12.32
C PHE A 297 -9.80 -3.95 13.66
N GLY A 298 -8.53 -4.29 13.72
CA GLY A 298 -7.88 -4.81 14.92
C GLY A 298 -7.71 -3.79 16.07
N LEU A 299 -8.01 -2.51 15.82
CA LEU A 299 -7.95 -1.43 16.82
C LEU A 299 -9.29 -1.20 17.51
N MET A 300 -10.37 -1.82 17.03
CA MET A 300 -11.70 -1.61 17.58
C MET A 300 -11.85 -2.35 18.92
N PRO A 301 -12.41 -1.69 19.95
CA PRO A 301 -12.76 -2.35 21.20
C PRO A 301 -13.77 -3.49 20.98
N ASP A 302 -13.65 -4.57 21.74
CA ASP A 302 -14.53 -5.74 21.64
C ASP A 302 -16.02 -5.42 21.92
N ASP A 303 -16.30 -4.34 22.64
CA ASP A 303 -17.63 -3.90 23.02
C ASP A 303 -18.20 -2.81 22.10
N LEU A 304 -17.48 -2.40 21.08
CA LEU A 304 -17.96 -1.46 20.06
C LEU A 304 -18.72 -2.20 18.96
N ASP A 305 -20.06 -2.02 18.92
CA ASP A 305 -20.87 -2.53 17.82
C ASP A 305 -20.78 -1.60 16.60
N PHE A 306 -20.09 -2.04 15.55
CA PHE A 306 -19.89 -1.27 14.34
C PHE A 306 -20.11 -2.10 13.07
N GLY A 307 -20.49 -1.40 12.03
CA GLY A 307 -20.54 -1.93 10.69
C GLY A 307 -19.54 -1.24 9.78
N VAL A 308 -19.34 -1.84 8.59
CA VAL A 308 -18.58 -1.22 7.50
C VAL A 308 -19.40 -1.17 6.24
N ALA A 309 -19.11 -0.20 5.38
CA ALA A 309 -19.77 -0.02 4.10
C ALA A 309 -18.78 0.57 3.07
N PRO A 310 -19.04 0.40 1.77
CA PRO A 310 -18.35 1.14 0.73
C PRO A 310 -18.48 2.65 0.93
N ILE A 311 -17.54 3.43 0.42
CA ILE A 311 -17.67 4.89 0.34
C ILE A 311 -18.58 5.24 -0.83
N PRO A 312 -19.74 5.90 -0.59
CA PRO A 312 -20.70 6.18 -1.64
C PRO A 312 -20.36 7.47 -2.41
N GLY A 313 -20.81 7.52 -3.67
CA GLY A 313 -20.83 8.77 -4.45
C GLY A 313 -22.04 9.65 -4.18
N PRO A 314 -22.09 10.86 -4.79
CA PRO A 314 -23.21 11.78 -4.67
C PRO A 314 -24.58 11.15 -4.95
N ASP A 315 -24.71 10.43 -6.05
CA ASP A 315 -25.96 9.80 -6.50
C ASP A 315 -26.00 8.27 -6.22
N GLY A 316 -25.10 7.77 -5.36
CA GLY A 316 -24.89 6.34 -5.12
C GLY A 316 -23.65 5.82 -5.84
N GLY A 317 -23.62 4.51 -6.09
CA GLY A 317 -22.41 3.80 -6.46
C GLY A 317 -21.52 3.55 -5.25
N GLU A 318 -20.44 2.83 -5.49
CA GLU A 318 -19.49 2.46 -4.45
C GLU A 318 -18.06 2.46 -4.99
N SER A 319 -17.12 2.83 -4.17
CA SER A 319 -15.70 2.71 -4.48
C SER A 319 -14.88 2.66 -3.20
N THR A 320 -13.59 2.36 -3.37
CA THR A 320 -12.58 2.37 -2.32
C THR A 320 -11.25 2.81 -2.91
N PHE A 321 -10.40 3.40 -2.09
CA PHE A 321 -8.98 3.52 -2.40
C PHE A 321 -8.31 2.19 -2.02
N VAL A 322 -7.64 1.55 -2.98
CA VAL A 322 -6.82 0.35 -2.73
C VAL A 322 -5.41 0.81 -2.46
N GLY A 323 -5.12 0.95 -1.18
CA GLY A 323 -3.81 1.30 -0.65
C GLY A 323 -3.01 0.09 -0.20
N GLY A 324 -2.03 0.32 0.66
CA GLY A 324 -1.09 -0.68 1.12
C GLY A 324 0.19 -0.68 0.29
N ASP A 325 0.88 -1.83 0.24
CA ASP A 325 2.14 -1.98 -0.48
C ASP A 325 2.03 -2.99 -1.61
N ALA A 326 2.59 -2.65 -2.77
CA ALA A 326 2.97 -3.63 -3.77
C ALA A 326 4.46 -3.97 -3.63
N ILE A 327 4.87 -5.18 -4.02
CA ILE A 327 6.23 -5.68 -3.88
C ILE A 327 6.78 -6.10 -5.23
N GLY A 328 8.05 -5.79 -5.47
CA GLY A 328 8.78 -6.20 -6.67
C GLY A 328 10.17 -6.74 -6.35
N ILE A 329 10.75 -7.41 -7.34
CA ILE A 329 12.12 -7.87 -7.30
C ILE A 329 13.00 -6.73 -7.82
N SER A 330 14.02 -6.35 -7.06
CA SER A 330 14.97 -5.31 -7.48
C SER A 330 15.62 -5.67 -8.80
N ALA A 331 15.75 -4.71 -9.70
CA ALA A 331 16.51 -4.86 -10.95
C ALA A 331 18.01 -5.18 -10.70
N ALA A 332 18.50 -4.92 -9.49
CA ALA A 332 19.88 -5.23 -9.08
C ALA A 332 20.03 -6.62 -8.41
N SER A 333 18.95 -7.36 -8.16
CA SER A 333 19.02 -8.68 -7.54
C SER A 333 19.65 -9.72 -8.45
N GLU A 334 20.56 -10.51 -7.91
CA GLU A 334 21.14 -11.69 -8.56
C GLU A 334 20.32 -12.97 -8.28
N HIS A 335 19.23 -12.88 -7.48
CA HIS A 335 18.42 -13.98 -6.95
C HIS A 335 16.97 -13.94 -7.43
N VAL A 336 16.74 -13.58 -8.71
CA VAL A 336 15.39 -13.37 -9.27
C VAL A 336 14.49 -14.61 -9.12
N ASP A 337 15.01 -15.81 -9.36
CA ASP A 337 14.23 -17.05 -9.27
C ASP A 337 13.85 -17.41 -7.83
N GLN A 338 14.74 -17.16 -6.87
CA GLN A 338 14.50 -17.37 -5.46
C GLN A 338 13.53 -16.32 -4.89
N ALA A 339 13.70 -15.06 -5.29
CA ALA A 339 12.79 -13.98 -4.90
C ALA A 339 11.38 -14.20 -5.47
N TRP A 340 11.27 -14.70 -6.70
CA TRP A 340 9.98 -15.08 -7.27
C TRP A 340 9.31 -16.22 -6.51
N ASN A 341 10.07 -17.18 -5.97
CA ASN A 341 9.50 -18.25 -5.15
C ASN A 341 8.74 -17.70 -3.95
N PHE A 342 9.28 -16.70 -3.26
CA PHE A 342 8.56 -15.99 -2.18
C PHE A 342 7.31 -15.29 -2.70
N LEU A 343 7.40 -14.54 -3.82
CA LEU A 343 6.25 -13.81 -4.36
C LEU A 343 5.13 -14.75 -4.81
N ALA A 344 5.46 -15.82 -5.53
CA ALA A 344 4.48 -16.80 -5.97
C ALA A 344 3.78 -17.50 -4.79
N TRP A 345 4.55 -17.89 -3.76
CA TRP A 345 3.99 -18.48 -2.54
C TRP A 345 3.09 -17.47 -1.79
N SER A 346 3.53 -16.23 -1.64
CA SER A 346 2.77 -15.21 -0.90
C SER A 346 1.39 -14.89 -1.49
N LEU A 347 1.20 -15.14 -2.80
CA LEU A 347 -0.07 -14.99 -3.51
C LEU A 347 -0.89 -16.28 -3.57
N GLY A 348 -0.33 -17.40 -3.14
CA GLY A 348 -0.98 -18.70 -3.13
C GLY A 348 -2.07 -18.82 -2.06
N ASP A 349 -2.94 -19.82 -2.20
CA ASP A 349 -4.08 -20.04 -1.29
C ASP A 349 -3.65 -20.18 0.18
N GLU A 350 -2.53 -20.89 0.43
CA GLU A 350 -2.02 -21.10 1.77
C GLU A 350 -1.65 -19.77 2.44
N ALA A 351 -0.82 -18.96 1.81
CA ALA A 351 -0.40 -17.68 2.35
C ALA A 351 -1.59 -16.71 2.51
N GLN A 352 -2.45 -16.62 1.49
CA GLN A 352 -3.58 -15.69 1.49
C GLN A 352 -4.66 -16.09 2.51
N ILE A 353 -4.94 -17.37 2.69
CA ILE A 353 -5.99 -17.83 3.61
C ILE A 353 -5.45 -18.05 5.02
N ASP A 354 -4.31 -18.77 5.15
CA ASP A 354 -3.83 -19.24 6.45
C ASP A 354 -2.90 -18.23 7.15
N VAL A 355 -2.42 -17.20 6.42
CA VAL A 355 -1.64 -16.10 7.00
C VAL A 355 -2.43 -14.80 6.91
N VAL A 356 -2.71 -14.28 5.71
CA VAL A 356 -3.30 -12.96 5.51
C VAL A 356 -4.72 -12.90 6.11
N ALA A 357 -5.65 -13.72 5.61
CA ALA A 357 -7.03 -13.72 6.10
C ALA A 357 -7.15 -14.17 7.56
N ALA A 358 -6.27 -15.07 8.02
CA ALA A 358 -6.25 -15.50 9.42
C ALA A 358 -5.90 -14.38 10.41
N ASN A 359 -5.15 -13.36 9.96
CA ASN A 359 -4.85 -12.16 10.72
C ASN A 359 -5.93 -11.06 10.60
N GLY A 360 -6.97 -11.29 9.80
CA GLY A 360 -8.02 -10.30 9.52
C GLY A 360 -7.60 -9.25 8.48
N ASP A 361 -6.53 -9.49 7.76
CA ASP A 361 -6.05 -8.62 6.69
C ASP A 361 -6.79 -8.88 5.37
N VAL A 362 -6.78 -7.89 4.48
CA VAL A 362 -7.39 -7.99 3.14
C VAL A 362 -6.56 -8.89 2.26
N VAL A 363 -7.22 -9.87 1.62
CA VAL A 363 -6.55 -10.80 0.70
C VAL A 363 -6.15 -10.11 -0.61
N ALA A 364 -5.02 -10.53 -1.19
CA ALA A 364 -4.49 -9.96 -2.43
C ALA A 364 -5.23 -10.42 -3.70
N ARG A 365 -6.25 -11.27 -3.54
CA ARG A 365 -6.97 -11.94 -4.64
C ARG A 365 -8.47 -11.81 -4.50
N THR A 366 -9.14 -11.38 -5.57
CA THR A 366 -10.60 -11.19 -5.62
C THR A 366 -11.38 -12.50 -5.54
N ASP A 367 -10.81 -13.62 -6.01
CA ASP A 367 -11.43 -14.96 -5.92
C ASP A 367 -11.41 -15.57 -4.51
N LEU A 368 -10.68 -14.96 -3.57
CA LEU A 368 -10.60 -15.34 -2.17
C LEU A 368 -11.36 -14.39 -1.23
N ALA A 369 -12.19 -13.49 -1.76
CA ALA A 369 -12.96 -12.52 -0.96
C ALA A 369 -13.79 -13.20 0.14
N SER A 370 -14.43 -14.34 -0.18
CA SER A 370 -15.06 -15.24 0.78
C SER A 370 -14.13 -16.42 1.06
N ASN A 371 -13.77 -16.59 2.31
CA ASN A 371 -12.91 -17.68 2.78
C ASN A 371 -13.27 -18.04 4.23
N LYS A 372 -12.67 -19.12 4.76
CA LYS A 372 -13.01 -19.65 6.11
C LYS A 372 -12.84 -18.63 7.25
N HIS A 373 -12.04 -17.57 7.08
CA HIS A 373 -11.83 -16.54 8.09
C HIS A 373 -12.76 -15.36 7.86
N SER A 374 -12.87 -14.83 6.63
CA SER A 374 -13.78 -13.73 6.31
C SER A 374 -15.25 -14.12 6.47
N ASP A 375 -15.63 -15.38 6.20
CA ASP A 375 -17.00 -15.88 6.42
C ASP A 375 -17.44 -15.83 7.89
N ALA A 376 -16.50 -15.78 8.83
CA ALA A 376 -16.79 -15.62 10.25
C ALA A 376 -17.15 -14.17 10.63
N ASP A 377 -16.76 -13.19 9.83
CA ASP A 377 -17.07 -11.78 10.00
C ASP A 377 -17.51 -11.15 8.66
N PRO A 378 -18.83 -10.95 8.44
CA PRO A 378 -19.35 -10.40 7.19
C PRO A 378 -18.75 -9.07 6.78
N ARG A 379 -18.20 -8.29 7.73
CA ARG A 379 -17.51 -7.02 7.44
C ARG A 379 -16.25 -7.25 6.61
N LEU A 380 -15.51 -8.32 6.90
CA LEU A 380 -14.31 -8.68 6.13
C LEU A 380 -14.67 -9.12 4.70
N VAL A 381 -15.80 -9.83 4.52
CA VAL A 381 -16.30 -10.16 3.17
C VAL A 381 -16.59 -8.88 2.40
N THR A 382 -17.33 -7.93 3.00
CA THR A 382 -17.62 -6.62 2.38
C THR A 382 -16.35 -5.90 1.95
N VAL A 383 -15.33 -5.85 2.80
CA VAL A 383 -14.05 -5.19 2.46
C VAL A 383 -13.34 -5.91 1.32
N ASN A 384 -13.24 -7.26 1.39
CA ASN A 384 -12.57 -8.03 0.34
C ASN A 384 -13.26 -7.93 -1.03
N GLU A 385 -14.60 -7.86 -1.05
CA GLU A 385 -15.37 -7.70 -2.30
C GLU A 385 -15.08 -6.36 -3.00
N LEU A 386 -14.81 -5.29 -2.23
CA LEU A 386 -14.47 -3.98 -2.77
C LEU A 386 -13.15 -3.96 -3.55
N LEU A 387 -12.29 -4.94 -3.33
CA LEU A 387 -11.02 -5.06 -4.05
C LEU A 387 -11.20 -5.08 -5.58
N ALA A 388 -12.30 -5.67 -6.06
CA ALA A 388 -12.58 -5.81 -7.48
C ALA A 388 -12.94 -4.49 -8.18
N SER A 389 -13.50 -3.52 -7.44
CA SER A 389 -13.94 -2.21 -7.96
C SER A 389 -13.11 -1.03 -7.43
N GLY A 390 -12.17 -1.31 -6.56
CA GLY A 390 -11.32 -0.28 -5.95
C GLY A 390 -10.28 0.25 -6.93
N ARG A 391 -9.76 1.46 -6.64
CA ARG A 391 -8.80 2.16 -7.48
C ARG A 391 -7.58 2.60 -6.70
N THR A 392 -6.45 2.69 -7.40
CA THR A 392 -5.23 3.35 -6.96
C THR A 392 -4.87 4.39 -8.02
N PRO A 393 -4.62 5.65 -7.66
CA PRO A 393 -4.28 6.67 -8.64
C PRO A 393 -2.88 6.42 -9.23
N TYR A 394 -2.76 6.55 -10.53
CA TYR A 394 -1.47 6.46 -11.21
C TYR A 394 -0.86 7.86 -11.39
N SER A 395 0.34 8.10 -10.86
CA SER A 395 1.12 9.31 -11.15
C SER A 395 2.60 9.10 -10.81
N LEU A 396 3.49 9.63 -11.63
CA LEU A 396 4.94 9.61 -11.38
C LEU A 396 5.35 10.62 -10.29
N ASN A 397 4.53 11.66 -10.08
CA ASN A 397 4.81 12.76 -9.16
C ASN A 397 3.86 12.80 -7.95
N PHE A 398 3.31 11.62 -7.57
CA PHE A 398 2.29 11.53 -6.52
C PHE A 398 2.73 12.17 -5.20
N GLY A 399 3.92 11.85 -4.72
CA GLY A 399 4.38 12.27 -3.40
C GLY A 399 4.42 13.78 -3.22
N GLN A 400 5.05 14.50 -4.16
CA GLN A 400 5.16 15.95 -4.08
C GLN A 400 3.83 16.67 -4.31
N THR A 401 2.90 16.04 -5.04
CA THR A 401 1.61 16.65 -5.38
C THR A 401 0.58 16.45 -4.27
N PHE A 402 0.48 15.22 -3.73
CA PHE A 402 -0.62 14.82 -2.87
C PHE A 402 -0.22 14.57 -1.40
N ASN A 403 1.02 14.16 -1.13
CA ASN A 403 1.47 13.84 0.22
C ASN A 403 2.33 14.95 0.86
N ASP A 404 2.88 15.88 0.08
CA ASP A 404 3.64 17.01 0.63
C ASP A 404 2.71 17.92 1.44
N PRO A 405 3.01 18.22 2.72
CA PRO A 405 2.22 19.12 3.54
C PRO A 405 2.17 20.57 3.03
N ASN A 406 2.99 20.91 2.04
CA ASN A 406 2.95 22.17 1.32
C ASN A 406 2.54 21.98 -0.15
N GLY A 407 2.07 20.78 -0.50
CA GLY A 407 1.68 20.44 -1.87
C GLY A 407 0.41 21.16 -2.33
N PRO A 408 0.22 21.25 -3.66
CA PRO A 408 -0.92 21.97 -4.22
C PRO A 408 -2.26 21.30 -3.89
N TRP A 409 -2.30 19.98 -3.73
CA TRP A 409 -3.51 19.27 -3.33
C TRP A 409 -4.00 19.67 -1.94
N LEU A 410 -3.12 19.74 -0.94
CA LEU A 410 -3.56 20.16 0.40
C LEU A 410 -4.10 21.59 0.39
N THR A 411 -3.54 22.47 -0.47
CA THR A 411 -4.08 23.83 -0.66
C THR A 411 -5.49 23.79 -1.25
N LEU A 412 -5.71 23.01 -2.33
CA LEU A 412 -7.01 22.82 -2.94
C LEU A 412 -8.02 22.29 -1.92
N MET A 413 -7.68 21.20 -1.24
CA MET A 413 -8.52 20.55 -0.23
C MET A 413 -8.96 21.51 0.89
N ARG A 414 -8.04 22.33 1.38
CA ARG A 414 -8.32 23.31 2.44
C ARG A 414 -9.14 24.49 1.92
N ASP A 415 -8.89 25.00 0.72
CA ASP A 415 -9.71 26.05 0.12
C ASP A 415 -11.14 25.53 -0.18
N ALA A 416 -11.26 24.26 -0.61
CA ALA A 416 -12.54 23.62 -0.87
C ALA A 416 -13.44 23.53 0.38
N VAL A 417 -12.88 23.27 1.56
CA VAL A 417 -13.66 23.02 2.79
C VAL A 417 -13.66 24.20 3.75
N TYR A 418 -12.56 24.92 3.87
CA TYR A 418 -12.38 25.95 4.91
C TYR A 418 -12.08 27.35 4.36
N GLY A 419 -11.81 27.46 3.06
CA GLY A 419 -11.30 28.67 2.44
C GLY A 419 -12.20 29.27 1.37
N ASP A 420 -11.59 29.66 0.26
CA ASP A 420 -12.24 30.33 -0.86
C ASP A 420 -12.45 29.36 -2.03
N GLU A 421 -13.66 28.81 -2.14
CA GLU A 421 -14.06 27.87 -3.19
C GLU A 421 -13.92 28.43 -4.61
N THR A 422 -13.89 29.76 -4.78
CA THR A 422 -13.70 30.38 -6.10
C THR A 422 -12.29 30.13 -6.66
N LYS A 423 -11.38 29.59 -5.86
CA LYS A 423 -10.02 29.23 -6.28
C LYS A 423 -9.87 27.78 -6.73
N LEU A 424 -10.91 26.99 -6.71
CA LEU A 424 -10.80 25.55 -7.02
C LEU A 424 -10.18 25.29 -8.40
N GLU A 425 -10.56 26.05 -9.42
CA GLU A 425 -9.96 25.93 -10.76
C GLU A 425 -8.46 26.31 -10.76
N GLU A 426 -8.09 27.45 -10.12
CA GLU A 426 -6.69 27.86 -10.01
C GLU A 426 -5.85 26.81 -9.26
N ASN A 427 -6.39 26.27 -8.17
CA ASN A 427 -5.74 25.23 -7.40
C ASN A 427 -5.62 23.91 -8.18
N ASN A 428 -6.63 23.53 -8.98
CA ASN A 428 -6.59 22.37 -9.86
C ASN A 428 -5.51 22.50 -10.94
N GLU A 429 -5.35 23.70 -11.52
CA GLU A 429 -4.24 24.00 -12.44
C GLU A 429 -2.87 23.85 -11.75
N ALA A 430 -2.75 24.26 -10.48
CA ALA A 430 -1.55 24.09 -9.69
C ALA A 430 -1.24 22.62 -9.42
N VAL A 431 -2.26 21.78 -9.14
CA VAL A 431 -2.12 20.33 -9.01
C VAL A 431 -1.63 19.73 -10.32
N SER A 432 -2.26 20.07 -11.45
CA SER A 432 -1.87 19.59 -12.79
C SER A 432 -0.42 19.99 -13.15
N SER A 433 -0.03 21.20 -12.79
CA SER A 433 1.35 21.68 -13.00
C SER A 433 2.37 20.86 -12.19
N SER A 434 2.03 20.47 -10.97
CA SER A 434 2.87 19.61 -10.12
C SER A 434 2.95 18.17 -10.64
N LEU A 435 1.85 17.65 -11.19
CA LEU A 435 1.81 16.31 -11.78
C LEU A 435 2.70 16.19 -13.02
N SER A 436 2.83 17.29 -13.78
CA SER A 436 3.58 17.34 -15.04
C SER A 436 5.04 17.79 -14.89
N SER A 437 5.53 18.04 -13.66
CA SER A 437 6.84 18.67 -13.38
C SER A 437 8.05 17.74 -13.48
#